data_dbf4ca82cbce8b33abaeb41747a23088
#
_entry.id   dbf4ca82cbce8b33abaeb41747a23088
#
_cell.length_a   1.000
_cell.length_b   1.000
_cell.length_c   1.000
_cell.angle_alpha   90.00
_cell.angle_beta   90.00
_cell.angle_gamma   90.00
#
_symmetry.space_group_name_H-M   'P 1'
#
loop_
_entity.id
_entity.type
_entity.pdbx_description
1 polymer ?
#
loop_
_entity_poly.entity_id
_entity_poly.type
_entity_poly.pdbx_seq_one_letter_code
_entity_poly.pdbx_strand_id
1 'polypeptide(L)'
;MREGELRTELANWKSKYEEADKQYQELEAKVEEYKQKKESNNETSELVMEELEEANMKLGKTNIEGQGIEITIKPSQSEEIAAITADDLINIVNSLKSAGAEAISINDERILTMTDIVDINELFIKVNGQRILSPYVIKAVGNKSYLESALIGAGGVADNLKKLGHEVTIIQSDKVLVKKYDGDITYKYIND
;
A
#
# COMPACT_ATOMS: atom_id res chain seq x y z
N MET A 1 23.21 -14.64 -7.77
CA MET A 1 21.97 -14.73 -8.56
C MET A 1 22.32 -14.60 -10.02
N ARG A 2 21.89 -15.52 -10.88
CA ARG A 2 22.24 -15.50 -12.31
C ARG A 2 21.32 -14.49 -13.02
N GLU A 3 21.83 -13.78 -14.02
CA GLU A 3 21.08 -12.77 -14.80
C GLU A 3 19.74 -13.31 -15.35
N GLY A 4 19.67 -14.61 -15.66
CA GLY A 4 18.44 -15.28 -16.11
C GLY A 4 17.36 -15.39 -15.04
N GLU A 5 17.73 -15.58 -13.78
CA GLU A 5 16.76 -15.65 -12.65
C GLU A 5 16.13 -14.29 -12.41
N LEU A 6 16.93 -13.22 -12.44
CA LEU A 6 16.45 -11.85 -12.32
C LEU A 6 15.49 -11.45 -13.45
N ARG A 7 15.80 -11.87 -14.69
CA ARG A 7 14.90 -11.62 -15.84
C ARG A 7 13.57 -12.35 -15.71
N THR A 8 13.59 -13.59 -15.21
CA THR A 8 12.37 -14.37 -14.99
C THR A 8 11.54 -13.77 -13.86
N GLU A 9 12.18 -13.34 -12.78
CA GLU A 9 11.51 -12.68 -11.65
C GLU A 9 10.90 -11.35 -12.08
N LEU A 10 11.62 -10.54 -12.82
CA LEU A 10 11.11 -9.28 -13.38
C LEU A 10 9.90 -9.52 -14.31
N ALA A 11 9.94 -10.55 -15.17
CA ALA A 11 8.82 -10.90 -16.03
C ALA A 11 7.58 -11.34 -15.22
N ASN A 12 7.76 -12.12 -14.15
CA ASN A 12 6.69 -12.53 -13.26
C ASN A 12 6.08 -11.33 -12.51
N TRP A 13 6.91 -10.41 -12.03
CA TRP A 13 6.43 -9.20 -11.38
C TRP A 13 5.67 -8.31 -12.35
N LYS A 14 6.18 -8.14 -13.57
CA LYS A 14 5.49 -7.37 -14.61
C LYS A 14 4.13 -7.97 -14.95
N SER A 15 4.04 -9.30 -15.10
CA SER A 15 2.76 -9.98 -15.37
C SER A 15 1.76 -9.79 -14.21
N LYS A 16 2.20 -9.91 -12.96
CA LYS A 16 1.34 -9.67 -11.79
C LYS A 16 0.86 -8.21 -11.71
N TYR A 17 1.75 -7.28 -12.06
CA TYR A 17 1.39 -5.86 -12.09
C TYR A 17 0.33 -5.59 -13.17
N GLU A 18 0.53 -6.11 -14.40
CA GLU A 18 -0.43 -5.96 -15.50
C GLU A 18 -1.80 -6.60 -15.16
N GLU A 19 -1.82 -7.73 -14.46
CA GLU A 19 -3.04 -8.38 -14.01
C GLU A 19 -3.77 -7.55 -12.94
N ALA A 20 -3.04 -7.03 -11.95
CA ALA A 20 -3.59 -6.16 -10.91
C ALA A 20 -4.12 -4.85 -11.49
N ASP A 21 -3.40 -4.24 -12.43
CA ASP A 21 -3.83 -3.03 -13.12
C ASP A 21 -5.12 -3.24 -13.92
N LYS A 22 -5.20 -4.37 -14.63
CA LYS A 22 -6.43 -4.74 -15.35
C LYS A 22 -7.62 -4.93 -14.41
N GLN A 23 -7.44 -5.61 -13.28
CA GLN A 23 -8.51 -5.78 -12.28
C GLN A 23 -8.95 -4.44 -11.70
N TYR A 24 -8.01 -3.53 -11.48
CA TYR A 24 -8.30 -2.18 -11.01
C TYR A 24 -9.17 -1.40 -12.00
N GLN A 25 -8.80 -1.42 -13.28
CA GLN A 25 -9.56 -0.76 -14.35
C GLN A 25 -10.98 -1.33 -14.51
N GLU A 26 -11.13 -2.67 -14.46
CA GLU A 26 -12.44 -3.33 -14.53
C GLU A 26 -13.34 -2.94 -13.35
N LEU A 27 -12.77 -2.82 -12.14
CA LEU A 27 -13.51 -2.39 -10.95
C LEU A 27 -13.92 -0.91 -11.04
N GLU A 28 -13.06 -0.05 -11.54
CA GLU A 28 -13.36 1.38 -11.67
C GLU A 28 -14.47 1.63 -12.71
N ALA A 29 -14.43 0.91 -13.85
CA ALA A 29 -15.48 0.95 -14.84
C ALA A 29 -16.83 0.48 -14.27
N LYS A 30 -16.86 -0.59 -13.47
CA LYS A 30 -18.06 -1.04 -12.76
C LYS A 30 -18.60 0.00 -11.78
N VAL A 31 -17.73 0.64 -11.02
CA VAL A 31 -18.15 1.72 -10.11
C VAL A 31 -18.85 2.85 -10.85
N GLU A 32 -18.33 3.26 -11.99
CA GLU A 32 -18.91 4.32 -12.79
C GLU A 32 -20.26 3.90 -13.41
N GLU A 33 -20.35 2.67 -13.93
CA GLU A 33 -21.61 2.10 -14.44
C GLU A 33 -22.69 2.06 -13.34
N TYR A 34 -22.34 1.65 -12.11
CA TYR A 34 -23.28 1.61 -11.00
C TYR A 34 -23.73 3.00 -10.54
N LYS A 35 -22.84 3.99 -10.57
CA LYS A 35 -23.23 5.39 -10.28
C LYS A 35 -24.27 5.89 -11.28
N GLN A 36 -24.06 5.66 -12.58
CA GLN A 36 -25.00 6.06 -13.63
C GLN A 36 -26.35 5.33 -13.50
N LYS A 37 -26.34 4.03 -13.17
CA LYS A 37 -27.58 3.27 -12.92
C LYS A 37 -28.32 3.77 -11.67
N LYS A 38 -27.62 4.23 -10.66
CA LYS A 38 -28.21 4.82 -9.45
C LYS A 38 -28.92 6.15 -9.74
N GLU A 39 -28.38 6.96 -10.63
CA GLU A 39 -28.99 8.24 -11.03
C GLU A 39 -30.27 8.03 -11.86
N SER A 40 -30.36 6.92 -12.61
CA SER A 40 -31.49 6.65 -13.52
C SER A 40 -32.64 5.86 -12.89
N ASN A 41 -32.44 5.17 -11.76
CA ASN A 41 -33.47 4.35 -11.11
C ASN A 41 -33.54 4.63 -9.61
N ASN A 42 -34.68 5.14 -9.15
CA ASN A 42 -34.99 5.36 -7.73
C ASN A 42 -35.13 4.06 -6.90
N GLU A 43 -35.07 2.89 -7.51
CA GLU A 43 -35.06 1.58 -6.86
C GLU A 43 -33.69 0.90 -7.05
N THR A 44 -32.68 1.46 -6.37
CA THR A 44 -31.37 0.78 -6.29
C THR A 44 -31.52 -0.39 -5.35
N SER A 45 -31.44 -1.62 -5.86
CA SER A 45 -31.48 -2.81 -4.99
C SER A 45 -30.31 -2.77 -4.00
N GLU A 46 -30.53 -3.22 -2.77
CA GLU A 46 -29.48 -3.32 -1.72
C GLU A 46 -28.21 -4.02 -2.24
N LEU A 47 -28.36 -5.01 -3.10
CA LEU A 47 -27.27 -5.73 -3.77
C LEU A 47 -26.34 -4.82 -4.58
N VAL A 48 -26.86 -3.86 -5.32
CA VAL A 48 -26.04 -2.93 -6.13
C VAL A 48 -25.26 -1.97 -5.23
N MET A 49 -25.86 -1.58 -4.10
CA MET A 49 -25.15 -0.75 -3.12
C MET A 49 -24.02 -1.52 -2.44
N GLU A 50 -24.26 -2.78 -2.08
CA GLU A 50 -23.24 -3.65 -1.48
C GLU A 50 -22.07 -3.90 -2.44
N GLU A 51 -22.36 -4.21 -3.72
CA GLU A 51 -21.32 -4.34 -4.75
C GLU A 51 -20.53 -3.05 -4.98
N LEU A 52 -21.20 -1.89 -4.93
CA LEU A 52 -20.55 -0.59 -5.05
C LEU A 52 -19.61 -0.31 -3.87
N GLU A 53 -20.05 -0.62 -2.64
CA GLU A 53 -19.23 -0.47 -1.45
C GLU A 53 -18.00 -1.40 -1.50
N GLU A 54 -18.18 -2.65 -1.91
CA GLU A 54 -17.09 -3.61 -2.09
C GLU A 54 -16.09 -3.13 -3.15
N ALA A 55 -16.58 -2.62 -4.28
CA ALA A 55 -15.74 -2.08 -5.34
C ALA A 55 -14.94 -0.84 -4.85
N ASN A 56 -15.58 0.10 -4.14
CA ASN A 56 -14.92 1.25 -3.56
C ASN A 56 -13.86 0.85 -2.51
N MET A 57 -14.13 -0.19 -1.72
CA MET A 57 -13.18 -0.75 -0.77
C MET A 57 -11.92 -1.28 -1.49
N LYS A 58 -12.10 -2.09 -2.54
CA LYS A 58 -11.00 -2.65 -3.35
C LYS A 58 -10.20 -1.56 -4.06
N LEU A 59 -10.84 -0.49 -4.51
CA LEU A 59 -10.21 0.68 -5.12
C LEU A 59 -9.51 1.60 -4.09
N GLY A 60 -9.62 1.31 -2.81
CA GLY A 60 -9.05 2.13 -1.74
C GLY A 60 -9.76 3.48 -1.53
N LYS A 61 -10.99 3.63 -2.01
CA LYS A 61 -11.82 4.86 -1.88
C LYS A 61 -12.63 4.91 -0.59
N THR A 62 -12.46 3.91 0.30
CA THR A 62 -13.10 3.84 1.62
C THR A 62 -12.06 3.70 2.72
N ASN A 63 -12.40 4.19 3.91
CA ASN A 63 -11.62 3.90 5.10
C ASN A 63 -11.77 2.41 5.44
N ILE A 64 -10.66 1.77 5.80
CA ILE A 64 -10.63 0.37 6.22
C ILE A 64 -10.19 0.32 7.67
N GLU A 65 -10.97 -0.33 8.52
CA GLU A 65 -10.63 -0.60 9.91
C GLU A 65 -10.67 -2.11 10.17
N GLY A 66 -9.62 -2.64 10.78
CA GLY A 66 -9.54 -4.06 11.11
C GLY A 66 -8.34 -4.38 12.00
N GLN A 67 -8.18 -5.67 12.31
CA GLN A 67 -6.96 -6.10 12.99
C GLN A 67 -5.75 -5.88 12.08
N GLY A 68 -4.59 -5.66 12.68
CA GLY A 68 -3.38 -5.42 11.91
C GLY A 68 -2.20 -4.98 12.75
N ILE A 69 -1.28 -4.26 12.14
CA ILE A 69 -0.10 -3.72 12.80
C ILE A 69 0.12 -2.25 12.45
N GLU A 70 0.74 -1.55 13.38
CA GLU A 70 1.31 -0.22 13.17
C GLU A 70 2.83 -0.30 13.35
N ILE A 71 3.58 0.18 12.38
CA ILE A 71 5.03 0.20 12.34
C ILE A 71 5.48 1.65 12.39
N THR A 72 6.28 2.00 13.37
CA THR A 72 6.90 3.32 13.45
C THR A 72 8.40 3.19 13.24
N ILE A 73 8.93 3.94 12.27
CA ILE A 73 10.35 3.98 11.95
C ILE A 73 10.86 5.38 12.19
N LYS A 74 11.84 5.49 13.08
CA LYS A 74 12.60 6.72 13.32
C LYS A 74 14.03 6.53 12.82
N PRO A 75 14.51 7.37 11.90
CA PRO A 75 15.90 7.34 11.47
C PRO A 75 16.84 7.50 12.64
N SER A 76 18.02 6.90 12.55
CA SER A 76 19.09 7.19 13.48
C SER A 76 19.48 8.66 13.44
N GLN A 77 19.91 9.20 14.56
CA GLN A 77 20.44 10.56 14.66
C GLN A 77 21.96 10.62 14.37
N SER A 78 22.60 9.47 14.14
CA SER A 78 24.00 9.41 13.79
C SER A 78 24.20 9.70 12.31
N GLU A 79 25.06 10.65 11.97
CA GLU A 79 25.43 10.99 10.60
C GLU A 79 26.18 9.85 9.88
N GLU A 80 26.70 8.87 10.62
CA GLU A 80 27.37 7.69 10.06
C GLU A 80 26.40 6.64 9.51
N ILE A 81 25.11 6.76 9.86
CA ILE A 81 24.06 5.82 9.45
C ILE A 81 23.27 6.42 8.30
N ALA A 82 23.18 5.65 7.20
CA ALA A 82 22.41 6.06 6.03
C ALA A 82 20.95 6.39 6.39
N ALA A 83 20.39 7.41 5.78
CA ALA A 83 18.98 7.76 5.97
C ALA A 83 18.05 6.64 5.46
N ILE A 84 16.82 6.61 5.99
CA ILE A 84 15.75 5.76 5.44
C ILE A 84 15.41 6.23 4.03
N THR A 85 15.35 5.31 3.09
CA THR A 85 15.11 5.53 1.67
C THR A 85 13.71 5.10 1.24
N ALA A 86 13.29 5.50 0.03
CA ALA A 86 12.08 5.00 -0.60
C ALA A 86 12.13 3.48 -0.77
N ASP A 87 13.28 2.90 -1.11
CA ASP A 87 13.47 1.45 -1.27
C ASP A 87 13.19 0.69 0.04
N ASP A 88 13.56 1.24 1.19
CA ASP A 88 13.25 0.64 2.49
C ASP A 88 11.75 0.57 2.72
N LEU A 89 11.03 1.66 2.41
CA LEU A 89 9.56 1.70 2.54
C LEU A 89 8.88 0.77 1.53
N ILE A 90 9.37 0.69 0.29
CA ILE A 90 8.89 -0.24 -0.74
C ILE A 90 9.07 -1.68 -0.28
N ASN A 91 10.23 -2.03 0.29
CA ASN A 91 10.49 -3.36 0.80
C ASN A 91 9.56 -3.75 1.95
N ILE A 92 9.24 -2.81 2.85
CA ILE A 92 8.24 -3.03 3.91
C ILE A 92 6.86 -3.26 3.30
N VAL A 93 6.41 -2.41 2.38
CA VAL A 93 5.12 -2.55 1.70
C VAL A 93 5.01 -3.89 0.98
N ASN A 94 6.06 -4.31 0.26
CA ASN A 94 6.08 -5.59 -0.45
C ASN A 94 6.05 -6.78 0.51
N SER A 95 6.75 -6.69 1.65
CA SER A 95 6.70 -7.72 2.69
C SER A 95 5.30 -7.86 3.29
N LEU A 96 4.64 -6.73 3.56
CA LEU A 96 3.26 -6.70 4.06
C LEU A 96 2.26 -7.26 3.05
N LYS A 97 2.38 -6.87 1.77
CA LYS A 97 1.56 -7.42 0.68
C LYS A 97 1.74 -8.94 0.56
N SER A 98 2.98 -9.42 0.63
CA SER A 98 3.29 -10.86 0.56
C SER A 98 2.75 -11.63 1.77
N ALA A 99 2.62 -10.98 2.93
CA ALA A 99 2.02 -11.54 4.14
C ALA A 99 0.48 -11.45 4.18
N GLY A 100 -0.15 -10.95 3.11
CA GLY A 100 -1.60 -10.88 2.98
C GLY A 100 -2.22 -9.61 3.61
N ALA A 101 -1.52 -8.48 3.60
CA ALA A 101 -2.13 -7.21 3.98
C ALA A 101 -3.23 -6.80 2.99
N GLU A 102 -4.40 -6.47 3.51
CA GLU A 102 -5.58 -6.06 2.74
C GLU A 102 -5.62 -4.54 2.47
N ALA A 103 -5.04 -3.76 3.38
CA ALA A 103 -4.90 -2.32 3.24
C ALA A 103 -3.62 -1.84 3.91
N ILE A 104 -2.89 -0.92 3.26
CA ILE A 104 -1.65 -0.36 3.77
C ILE A 104 -1.68 1.16 3.60
N SER A 105 -1.11 1.90 4.54
CA SER A 105 -0.80 3.33 4.39
C SER A 105 0.58 3.65 4.96
N ILE A 106 1.19 4.72 4.46
CA ILE A 106 2.42 5.31 4.99
C ILE A 106 2.13 6.77 5.31
N ASN A 107 2.30 7.18 6.56
CA ASN A 107 1.97 8.52 7.06
C ASN A 107 0.57 8.99 6.62
N ASP A 108 -0.42 8.08 6.75
CA ASP A 108 -1.81 8.22 6.31
C ASP A 108 -2.04 8.23 4.79
N GLU A 109 -1.00 8.21 3.95
CA GLU A 109 -1.12 8.05 2.51
C GLU A 109 -1.45 6.59 2.15
N ARG A 110 -2.61 6.35 1.56
CA ARG A 110 -3.08 5.02 1.17
C ARG A 110 -2.23 4.44 0.05
N ILE A 111 -1.76 3.21 0.22
CA ILE A 111 -1.05 2.48 -0.81
C ILE A 111 -2.05 1.77 -1.73
N LEU A 112 -2.04 2.18 -2.99
CA LEU A 112 -2.81 1.61 -4.09
C LEU A 112 -1.89 0.86 -5.04
N THR A 113 -2.46 0.30 -6.11
CA THR A 113 -1.69 -0.33 -7.20
C THR A 113 -0.77 0.67 -7.91
N MET A 114 -1.24 1.92 -8.08
CA MET A 114 -0.53 3.00 -8.80
C MET A 114 0.25 3.93 -7.88
N THR A 115 0.39 3.62 -6.59
CA THR A 115 1.13 4.46 -5.64
C THR A 115 2.61 4.51 -6.01
N ASP A 116 3.12 5.73 -6.18
CA ASP A 116 4.54 6.02 -6.27
C ASP A 116 5.14 6.24 -4.87
N ILE A 117 6.30 5.65 -4.63
CA ILE A 117 7.15 5.90 -3.46
C ILE A 117 8.53 6.24 -3.99
N VAL A 118 8.95 7.49 -3.87
CA VAL A 118 10.18 7.98 -4.51
C VAL A 118 10.99 8.89 -3.60
N ASP A 119 12.31 8.77 -3.68
CA ASP A 119 13.23 9.73 -3.08
C ASP A 119 13.33 10.98 -3.93
N ILE A 120 13.30 12.14 -3.29
CA ILE A 120 13.49 13.43 -3.96
C ILE A 120 14.78 14.07 -3.46
N ASN A 121 15.80 14.05 -4.31
CA ASN A 121 17.11 14.67 -4.07
C ASN A 121 17.76 14.26 -2.73
N GLU A 122 17.50 13.04 -2.27
CA GLU A 122 17.98 12.52 -0.95
C GLU A 122 17.51 13.35 0.26
N LEU A 123 16.56 14.27 0.07
CA LEU A 123 16.10 15.17 1.12
C LEU A 123 14.80 14.71 1.78
N PHE A 124 13.90 14.10 1.02
CA PHE A 124 12.62 13.60 1.51
C PHE A 124 12.03 12.55 0.58
N ILE A 125 11.11 11.77 1.13
CA ILE A 125 10.36 10.75 0.41
C ILE A 125 8.99 11.32 0.04
N LYS A 126 8.49 10.98 -1.15
CA LYS A 126 7.12 11.23 -1.59
C LYS A 126 6.37 9.93 -1.70
N VAL A 127 5.09 9.95 -1.30
CA VAL A 127 4.12 8.89 -1.49
C VAL A 127 2.88 9.50 -2.12
N ASN A 128 2.38 8.98 -3.23
CA ASN A 128 1.26 9.56 -3.98
C ASN A 128 1.46 11.05 -4.30
N GLY A 129 2.69 11.45 -4.61
CA GLY A 129 3.03 12.85 -4.85
C GLY A 129 3.09 13.74 -3.58
N GLN A 130 2.68 13.24 -2.40
CA GLN A 130 2.74 13.96 -1.12
C GLN A 130 4.07 13.71 -0.41
N ARG A 131 4.66 14.80 0.12
CA ARG A 131 5.88 14.71 0.91
C ARG A 131 5.59 14.12 2.28
N ILE A 132 6.30 13.06 2.63
CA ILE A 132 6.26 12.47 3.96
C ILE A 132 7.57 12.75 4.72
N LEU A 133 7.47 12.81 6.04
CA LEU A 133 8.58 13.08 6.94
C LEU A 133 8.62 12.03 8.05
N SER A 134 9.81 11.85 8.61
CA SER A 134 10.01 11.07 9.82
C SER A 134 9.24 11.66 11.02
N PRO A 135 8.70 10.82 11.92
CA PRO A 135 8.73 9.36 11.87
C PRO A 135 7.85 8.82 10.72
N TYR A 136 8.31 7.71 10.11
CA TYR A 136 7.50 7.01 9.13
C TYR A 136 6.57 6.04 9.85
N VAL A 137 5.28 6.28 9.77
CA VAL A 137 4.24 5.46 10.38
C VAL A 137 3.53 4.66 9.30
N ILE A 138 3.71 3.34 9.32
CA ILE A 138 3.10 2.43 8.36
C ILE A 138 2.01 1.65 9.09
N LYS A 139 0.80 1.71 8.55
CA LYS A 139 -0.35 0.96 9.06
C LYS A 139 -0.74 -0.11 8.05
N ALA A 140 -1.00 -1.32 8.53
CA ALA A 140 -1.44 -2.42 7.69
C ALA A 140 -2.57 -3.20 8.36
N VAL A 141 -3.67 -3.40 7.63
CA VAL A 141 -4.80 -4.25 8.04
C VAL A 141 -4.60 -5.63 7.44
N GLY A 142 -4.82 -6.68 8.26
CA GLY A 142 -4.63 -8.08 7.91
C GLY A 142 -4.34 -8.94 9.14
N ASN A 143 -3.92 -10.19 8.94
CA ASN A 143 -3.54 -11.03 10.07
C ASN A 143 -2.29 -10.50 10.77
N LYS A 144 -2.48 -9.92 11.96
CA LYS A 144 -1.42 -9.21 12.70
C LYS A 144 -0.17 -10.06 12.97
N SER A 145 -0.34 -11.37 13.22
CA SER A 145 0.79 -12.27 13.49
C SER A 145 1.59 -12.57 12.22
N TYR A 146 0.92 -12.74 11.07
CA TYR A 146 1.60 -12.97 9.80
C TYR A 146 2.31 -11.70 9.33
N LEU A 147 1.65 -10.54 9.44
CA LEU A 147 2.23 -9.25 9.07
C LEU A 147 3.50 -8.94 9.89
N GLU A 148 3.45 -9.12 11.21
CA GLU A 148 4.62 -8.90 12.06
C GLU A 148 5.74 -9.89 11.72
N SER A 149 5.42 -11.19 11.60
CA SER A 149 6.41 -12.24 11.31
C SER A 149 7.15 -12.01 10.00
N ALA A 150 6.49 -11.46 8.98
CA ALA A 150 7.10 -11.14 7.70
C ALA A 150 8.15 -10.03 7.81
N LEU A 151 8.04 -9.15 8.80
CA LEU A 151 8.94 -8.03 8.99
C LEU A 151 10.12 -8.36 9.92
N ILE A 152 9.88 -9.18 10.97
CA ILE A 152 10.89 -9.48 12.00
C ILE A 152 11.55 -10.85 11.82
N GLY A 153 11.10 -11.66 10.87
CA GLY A 153 11.71 -12.95 10.54
C GLY A 153 13.20 -12.80 10.19
N ALA A 154 13.94 -13.89 10.20
CA ALA A 154 15.38 -13.89 9.88
C ALA A 154 15.63 -13.26 8.49
N GLY A 155 16.30 -12.09 8.46
CA GLY A 155 16.49 -11.29 7.25
C GLY A 155 15.31 -10.39 6.88
N GLY A 156 14.31 -10.27 7.75
CA GLY A 156 13.18 -9.35 7.56
C GLY A 156 13.62 -7.89 7.52
N VAL A 157 12.84 -7.06 6.83
CA VAL A 157 13.20 -5.64 6.60
C VAL A 157 13.34 -4.87 7.92
N ALA A 158 12.42 -5.10 8.86
CA ALA A 158 12.47 -4.43 10.18
C ALA A 158 13.70 -4.84 11.00
N ASP A 159 14.11 -6.12 10.94
CA ASP A 159 15.31 -6.62 11.59
C ASP A 159 16.57 -5.98 10.98
N ASN A 160 16.61 -5.87 9.66
CA ASN A 160 17.73 -5.22 8.96
C ASN A 160 17.85 -3.73 9.31
N LEU A 161 16.73 -2.99 9.33
CA LEU A 161 16.73 -1.58 9.71
C LEU A 161 17.19 -1.37 11.17
N LYS A 162 16.78 -2.24 12.10
CA LYS A 162 17.28 -2.23 13.48
C LYS A 162 18.78 -2.48 13.56
N LYS A 163 19.31 -3.44 12.79
CA LYS A 163 20.75 -3.73 12.72
C LYS A 163 21.56 -2.57 12.15
N LEU A 164 20.98 -1.79 11.25
CA LEU A 164 21.55 -0.56 10.73
C LEU A 164 21.51 0.60 11.76
N GLY A 165 20.81 0.45 12.87
CA GLY A 165 20.75 1.45 13.95
C GLY A 165 19.52 2.36 13.93
N HIS A 166 18.51 2.06 13.12
CA HIS A 166 17.23 2.77 13.15
C HIS A 166 16.33 2.24 14.28
N GLU A 167 15.50 3.12 14.84
CA GLU A 167 14.47 2.71 15.80
C GLU A 167 13.24 2.22 15.04
N VAL A 168 12.92 0.94 15.16
CA VAL A 168 11.73 0.34 14.55
C VAL A 168 10.87 -0.28 15.64
N THR A 169 9.65 0.22 15.78
CA THR A 169 8.64 -0.29 16.70
C THR A 169 7.48 -0.87 15.90
N ILE A 170 7.03 -2.07 16.28
CA ILE A 170 5.86 -2.73 15.68
C ILE A 170 4.86 -3.00 16.80
N ILE A 171 3.62 -2.59 16.61
CA ILE A 171 2.52 -2.75 17.56
C ILE A 171 1.39 -3.49 16.84
N GLN A 172 0.99 -4.64 17.38
CA GLN A 172 -0.22 -5.33 16.97
C GLN A 172 -1.45 -4.65 17.57
N SER A 173 -2.50 -4.51 16.78
CA SER A 173 -3.78 -3.95 17.22
C SER A 173 -4.96 -4.71 16.61
N ASP A 174 -6.07 -4.77 17.34
CA ASP A 174 -7.34 -5.29 16.80
C ASP A 174 -8.10 -4.20 16.02
N LYS A 175 -7.61 -2.95 16.09
CA LYS A 175 -8.22 -1.77 15.50
C LYS A 175 -7.16 -0.88 14.85
N VAL A 176 -6.82 -1.19 13.61
CA VAL A 176 -5.95 -0.35 12.77
C VAL A 176 -6.82 0.33 11.74
N LEU A 177 -6.79 1.65 11.70
CA LEU A 177 -7.50 2.46 10.70
C LEU A 177 -6.53 2.84 9.58
N VAL A 178 -6.84 2.41 8.37
CA VAL A 178 -6.19 2.85 7.14
C VAL A 178 -7.17 3.73 6.38
N LYS A 179 -6.81 5.01 6.21
CA LYS A 179 -7.65 6.00 5.54
C LYS A 179 -7.83 5.67 4.06
N LYS A 180 -8.90 6.17 3.48
CA LYS A 180 -9.13 6.14 2.03
C LYS A 180 -8.07 6.96 1.30
N TYR A 181 -7.90 6.69 0.02
CA TYR A 181 -7.16 7.57 -0.87
C TYR A 181 -8.01 8.81 -1.18
N ASP A 182 -7.45 10.00 -0.93
CA ASP A 182 -8.16 11.28 -1.11
C ASP A 182 -7.84 11.95 -2.46
N GLY A 183 -6.92 11.40 -3.24
CA GLY A 183 -6.58 11.92 -4.57
C GLY A 183 -7.53 11.42 -5.66
N ASP A 184 -7.51 12.12 -6.79
CA ASP A 184 -8.21 11.71 -8.01
C ASP A 184 -7.31 10.74 -8.80
N ILE A 185 -7.91 9.62 -9.23
CA ILE A 185 -7.27 8.69 -10.13
C ILE A 185 -7.75 9.06 -11.54
N THR A 186 -6.90 9.73 -12.31
CA THR A 186 -7.23 10.15 -13.67
C THR A 186 -6.41 9.37 -14.68
N TYR A 187 -7.09 8.70 -15.61
CA TYR A 187 -6.46 8.03 -16.74
C TYR A 187 -6.46 8.97 -17.96
N LYS A 188 -5.27 9.28 -18.47
CA LYS A 188 -5.13 10.21 -19.60
C LYS A 188 -5.25 9.54 -20.98
N TYR A 189 -4.99 8.24 -21.03
CA TYR A 189 -4.85 7.49 -22.28
C TYR A 189 -5.78 6.29 -22.40
N ILE A 190 -6.69 6.11 -21.43
CA ILE A 190 -7.76 5.13 -21.52
C ILE A 190 -8.94 5.83 -22.18
N ASN A 191 -9.39 5.31 -23.32
CA ASN A 191 -10.61 5.71 -23.99
C ASN A 191 -11.63 4.59 -23.79
N ASP A 192 -12.88 4.95 -23.50
CA ASP A 192 -14.03 4.04 -23.45
C ASP A 192 -14.31 3.42 -24.83
#